data_c906433052c38e0bf1fdc1db7df68b11
#
_entry.id   c906433052c38e0bf1fdc1db7df68b11
#
_cell.length_a   1.000
_cell.length_b   1.000
_cell.length_c   1.000
_cell.angle_alpha   90.00
_cell.angle_beta   90.00
_cell.angle_gamma   90.00
#
_symmetry.space_group_name_H-M   'P 1'
#
loop_
_entity.id
_entity.type
_entity.pdbx_description
1 polymer ?
#
loop_
_entity_poly.entity_id
_entity_poly.type
_entity_poly.pdbx_seq_one_letter_code
_entity_poly.pdbx_strand_id
1 'polypeptide(L)'
;MSVKLAISNFEKNFPFHLKGKRLGAVLHPASIGENFAHTLSYLKEFDGKLFHLSALFGPQHGIKGHTQDNMIEWEGYTDPELGIPVYSLYGEHRKPSPEMLKNVEVLFVVFLDVGVRYSSVVWNLFLCM
;
A
#
# COMPACT_ATOMS: atom_id res chain seq x y z
N MET A 1 -17.08 -16.80 17.30
CA MET A 1 -16.31 -15.53 17.30
C MET A 1 -15.75 -15.35 15.91
N SER A 2 -16.14 -14.31 15.19
CA SER A 2 -15.60 -14.03 13.86
C SER A 2 -14.65 -12.83 13.95
N VAL A 3 -13.44 -12.97 13.42
CA VAL A 3 -12.50 -11.87 13.26
C VAL A 3 -12.85 -11.15 11.97
N LYS A 4 -12.96 -9.82 12.02
CA LYS A 4 -13.17 -8.99 10.84
C LYS A 4 -11.93 -8.14 10.60
N LEU A 5 -11.41 -8.19 9.40
CA LEU A 5 -10.29 -7.35 9.00
C LEU A 5 -10.75 -5.90 8.76
N ALA A 6 -9.89 -4.93 9.03
CA ALA A 6 -10.20 -3.52 8.81
C ALA A 6 -10.62 -3.24 7.36
N ILE A 7 -9.96 -3.91 6.40
CA ILE A 7 -10.26 -3.75 4.98
C ILE A 7 -11.65 -4.26 4.58
N SER A 8 -12.20 -5.26 5.28
CA SER A 8 -13.52 -5.84 4.96
C SER A 8 -14.68 -4.88 5.23
N ASN A 9 -14.47 -3.88 6.05
CA ASN A 9 -15.44 -2.83 6.35
C ASN A 9 -15.00 -1.46 5.80
N PHE A 10 -14.03 -1.44 4.91
CA PHE A 10 -13.41 -0.22 4.41
C PHE A 10 -14.44 0.78 3.87
N GLU A 11 -15.36 0.33 3.02
CA GLU A 11 -16.40 1.19 2.45
C GLU A 11 -17.32 1.80 3.53
N LYS A 12 -17.78 0.97 4.48
CA LYS A 12 -18.71 1.40 5.53
C LYS A 12 -18.06 2.32 6.55
N ASN A 13 -16.79 2.09 6.83
CA ASN A 13 -16.03 2.80 7.86
C ASN A 13 -15.08 3.84 7.29
N PHE A 14 -15.13 4.09 5.96
CA PHE A 14 -14.26 5.08 5.35
C PHE A 14 -14.53 6.47 5.94
N PRO A 15 -13.50 7.12 6.54
CA PRO A 15 -13.70 8.40 7.21
C PRO A 15 -14.19 9.46 6.23
N PHE A 16 -15.31 10.11 6.55
CA PHE A 16 -15.93 11.11 5.68
C PHE A 16 -14.96 12.24 5.26
N HIS A 17 -14.09 12.67 6.16
CA HIS A 17 -13.11 13.72 5.90
C HIS A 17 -12.01 13.35 4.93
N LEU A 18 -11.87 12.05 4.61
CA LEU A 18 -10.93 11.55 3.61
C LEU A 18 -11.55 11.39 2.22
N LYS A 19 -12.87 11.58 2.09
CA LYS A 19 -13.53 11.49 0.78
C LYS A 19 -13.01 12.54 -0.19
N GLY A 20 -12.76 12.11 -1.43
CA GLY A 20 -12.22 12.96 -2.51
C GLY A 20 -10.74 13.31 -2.37
N LYS A 21 -10.04 12.82 -1.33
CA LYS A 21 -8.61 13.04 -1.16
C LYS A 21 -7.78 12.18 -2.11
N ARG A 22 -6.56 12.68 -2.40
CA ARG A 22 -5.56 11.90 -3.14
C ARG A 22 -4.85 10.95 -2.18
N LEU A 23 -5.05 9.67 -2.43
CA LEU A 23 -4.56 8.58 -1.59
C LEU A 23 -3.30 7.96 -2.18
N GLY A 24 -2.25 7.85 -1.36
CA GLY A 24 -1.14 6.93 -1.59
C GLY A 24 -1.33 5.66 -0.77
N ALA A 25 -0.97 4.51 -1.30
CA ALA A 25 -1.10 3.25 -0.57
C ALA A 25 0.23 2.50 -0.47
N VAL A 26 0.59 2.11 0.74
CA VAL A 26 1.74 1.24 1.04
C VAL A 26 1.21 -0.17 1.25
N LEU A 27 1.56 -1.08 0.36
CA LEU A 27 1.04 -2.44 0.32
C LEU A 27 2.18 -3.44 0.13
N HIS A 28 1.99 -4.66 0.62
CA HIS A 28 2.89 -5.79 0.37
C HIS A 28 2.08 -7.03 -0.08
N PRO A 29 2.73 -8.15 -0.47
CA PRO A 29 2.01 -9.31 -1.00
C PRO A 29 0.95 -9.90 -0.08
N ALA A 30 1.12 -9.78 1.24
CA ALA A 30 0.14 -10.25 2.22
C ALA A 30 -0.90 -9.20 2.64
N SER A 31 -0.99 -8.06 1.96
CA SER A 31 -2.06 -7.06 2.15
C SER A 31 -3.36 -7.58 1.52
N ILE A 32 -3.99 -8.56 2.15
CA ILE A 32 -5.18 -9.28 1.65
C ILE A 32 -6.38 -9.08 2.58
N GLY A 33 -7.58 -9.18 2.01
CA GLY A 33 -8.84 -9.19 2.75
C GLY A 33 -9.32 -10.59 3.15
N GLU A 34 -10.49 -10.67 3.77
CA GLU A 34 -11.09 -11.94 4.25
C GLU A 34 -11.35 -12.95 3.14
N ASN A 35 -11.59 -12.49 1.91
CA ASN A 35 -11.79 -13.32 0.72
C ASN A 35 -10.49 -13.63 -0.04
N PHE A 36 -9.33 -13.38 0.57
CA PHE A 36 -8.01 -13.50 -0.02
C PHE A 36 -7.75 -12.57 -1.22
N ALA A 37 -8.64 -11.65 -1.52
CA ALA A 37 -8.38 -10.62 -2.52
C ALA A 37 -7.34 -9.63 -1.99
N HIS A 38 -6.40 -9.25 -2.85
CA HIS A 38 -5.39 -8.26 -2.48
C HIS A 38 -6.04 -6.89 -2.26
N THR A 39 -5.57 -6.16 -1.25
CA THR A 39 -6.10 -4.82 -0.90
C THR A 39 -6.13 -3.87 -2.08
N LEU A 40 -5.16 -3.97 -3.00
CA LEU A 40 -5.14 -3.15 -4.21
C LEU A 40 -6.42 -3.30 -5.05
N SER A 41 -7.03 -4.50 -5.09
CA SER A 41 -8.28 -4.71 -5.82
C SER A 41 -9.44 -3.91 -5.23
N TYR A 42 -9.52 -3.83 -3.89
CA TYR A 42 -10.49 -2.98 -3.21
C TYR A 42 -10.22 -1.49 -3.47
N LEU A 43 -8.96 -1.07 -3.41
CA LEU A 43 -8.62 0.32 -3.68
C LEU A 43 -8.97 0.72 -5.12
N LYS A 44 -8.74 -0.15 -6.10
CA LYS A 44 -9.14 0.07 -7.49
C LYS A 44 -10.66 0.21 -7.66
N GLU A 45 -11.44 -0.60 -6.95
CA GLU A 45 -12.90 -0.55 -7.01
C GLU A 45 -13.48 0.78 -6.50
N PHE A 46 -12.84 1.38 -5.50
CA PHE A 46 -13.29 2.63 -4.87
C PHE A 46 -12.58 3.88 -5.38
N ASP A 47 -11.60 3.72 -6.27
CA ASP A 47 -10.93 4.84 -6.94
C ASP A 47 -11.93 5.65 -7.77
N GLY A 48 -11.92 6.96 -7.62
CA GLY A 48 -12.88 7.88 -8.22
C GLY A 48 -14.27 7.90 -7.55
N LYS A 49 -14.55 7.00 -6.60
CA LYS A 49 -15.82 6.97 -5.84
C LYS A 49 -15.67 7.53 -4.43
N LEU A 50 -14.67 7.07 -3.71
CA LEU A 50 -14.41 7.50 -2.32
C LEU A 50 -13.18 8.41 -2.22
N PHE A 51 -12.18 8.17 -3.04
CA PHE A 51 -10.90 8.87 -3.07
C PHE A 51 -10.30 8.80 -4.48
N HIS A 52 -9.14 9.41 -4.68
CA HIS A 52 -8.35 9.29 -5.91
C HIS A 52 -7.01 8.63 -5.59
N LEU A 53 -6.79 7.44 -6.12
CA LEU A 53 -5.52 6.74 -5.95
C LEU A 53 -4.46 7.41 -6.81
N SER A 54 -3.41 7.94 -6.18
CA SER A 54 -2.40 8.76 -6.85
C SER A 54 -1.00 8.16 -6.87
N ALA A 55 -0.69 7.27 -5.95
CA ALA A 55 0.60 6.57 -5.89
C ALA A 55 0.49 5.27 -5.11
N LEU A 56 1.34 4.32 -5.47
CA LEU A 56 1.51 3.07 -4.75
C LEU A 56 2.95 2.94 -4.27
N PHE A 57 3.14 2.28 -3.13
CA PHE A 57 4.44 2.05 -2.54
C PHE A 57 4.56 0.59 -2.13
N GLY A 58 5.65 -0.05 -2.51
CA GLY A 58 5.94 -1.43 -2.16
C GLY A 58 7.24 -1.56 -1.37
N PRO A 59 7.25 -2.28 -0.24
CA PRO A 59 8.47 -2.62 0.49
C PRO A 59 9.25 -3.72 -0.23
N GLN A 60 10.11 -4.43 0.49
CA GLN A 60 10.80 -5.62 -0.03
C GLN A 60 9.80 -6.58 -0.70
N HIS A 61 10.17 -7.17 -1.80
CA HIS A 61 9.37 -8.05 -2.67
C HIS A 61 8.25 -7.34 -3.47
N GLY A 62 8.11 -6.04 -3.36
CA GLY A 62 7.09 -5.28 -4.09
C GLY A 62 5.67 -5.49 -3.57
N ILE A 63 4.70 -4.97 -4.30
CA ILE A 63 3.28 -5.06 -3.92
C ILE A 63 2.70 -6.45 -4.15
N LYS A 64 3.12 -7.12 -5.23
CA LYS A 64 2.58 -8.43 -5.66
C LYS A 64 3.58 -9.58 -5.50
N GLY A 65 4.74 -9.35 -4.89
CA GLY A 65 5.77 -10.38 -4.72
C GLY A 65 6.53 -10.75 -6.01
N HIS A 66 6.71 -9.80 -6.91
CA HIS A 66 7.41 -10.04 -8.17
C HIS A 66 8.91 -10.35 -7.98
N THR A 67 9.51 -9.82 -6.93
CA THR A 67 10.89 -10.07 -6.55
C THR A 67 10.90 -11.04 -5.37
N GLN A 68 10.94 -12.33 -5.66
CA GLN A 68 10.83 -13.37 -4.63
C GLN A 68 12.15 -13.72 -3.95
N ASP A 69 13.28 -13.32 -4.52
CA ASP A 69 14.58 -13.61 -3.95
C ASP A 69 14.97 -12.59 -2.88
N ASN A 70 15.77 -13.02 -1.91
CA ASN A 70 16.22 -12.15 -0.85
C ASN A 70 17.16 -11.07 -1.38
N MET A 71 16.95 -9.84 -0.89
CA MET A 71 17.83 -8.69 -1.13
C MET A 71 17.92 -8.20 -2.57
N ILE A 72 17.00 -8.58 -3.45
CA ILE A 72 16.89 -7.97 -4.77
C ILE A 72 16.19 -6.61 -4.63
N GLU A 73 16.92 -5.56 -4.93
CA GLU A 73 16.36 -4.21 -5.08
C GLU A 73 15.52 -4.15 -6.35
N TRP A 74 14.44 -3.40 -6.31
CA TRP A 74 13.58 -3.21 -7.46
C TRP A 74 13.33 -1.72 -7.71
N GLU A 75 13.24 -1.36 -8.96
CA GLU A 75 12.89 -0.02 -9.37
C GLU A 75 11.37 0.17 -9.41
N GLY A 76 10.93 1.43 -9.24
CA GLY A 76 9.54 1.77 -9.42
C GLY A 76 9.08 1.60 -10.88
N TYR A 77 7.78 1.50 -11.07
CA TYR A 77 7.16 1.41 -12.38
C TYR A 77 5.83 2.18 -12.39
N THR A 78 5.20 2.30 -13.55
CA THR A 78 3.84 2.84 -13.66
C THR A 78 2.87 1.67 -13.76
N ASP A 79 1.84 1.66 -12.90
CA ASP A 79 0.79 0.63 -12.98
C ASP A 79 0.04 0.77 -14.32
N PRO A 80 -0.02 -0.28 -15.16
CA PRO A 80 -0.58 -0.17 -16.50
C PRO A 80 -2.09 0.03 -16.52
N GLU A 81 -2.80 -0.36 -15.47
CA GLU A 81 -4.25 -0.22 -15.39
C GLU A 81 -4.65 1.15 -14.84
N LEU A 82 -3.93 1.64 -13.85
CA LEU A 82 -4.25 2.89 -13.16
C LEU A 82 -3.50 4.11 -13.73
N GLY A 83 -2.40 3.87 -14.43
CA GLY A 83 -1.54 4.95 -14.94
C GLY A 83 -0.82 5.74 -13.85
N ILE A 84 -0.76 5.22 -12.62
CA ILE A 84 -0.12 5.88 -11.48
C ILE A 84 1.25 5.27 -11.17
N PRO A 85 2.16 6.04 -10.55
CA PRO A 85 3.46 5.53 -10.18
C PRO A 85 3.37 4.52 -9.04
N VAL A 86 4.19 3.48 -9.13
CA VAL A 86 4.47 2.50 -8.08
C VAL A 86 5.92 2.65 -7.68
N TYR A 87 6.16 3.12 -6.47
CA TYR A 87 7.48 3.39 -5.94
C TYR A 87 8.01 2.24 -5.10
N SER A 88 9.30 1.95 -5.27
CA SER A 88 10.01 1.02 -4.40
C SER A 88 10.42 1.70 -3.09
N LEU A 89 10.12 1.05 -1.97
CA LEU A 89 10.68 1.38 -0.65
C LEU A 89 11.75 0.36 -0.23
N TYR A 90 12.34 -0.33 -1.21
CA TYR A 90 13.42 -1.28 -0.99
C TYR A 90 14.47 -1.15 -2.10
N GLY A 91 15.47 -0.36 -1.84
CA GLY A 91 16.51 0.01 -2.79
C GLY A 91 17.13 1.35 -2.38
N GLU A 92 17.25 2.24 -3.31
CA GLU A 92 17.77 3.59 -3.08
C GLU A 92 16.96 4.36 -2.01
N HIS A 93 15.64 4.21 -2.05
CA HIS A 93 14.75 4.86 -1.09
C HIS A 93 14.16 3.83 -0.12
N ARG A 94 14.37 4.04 1.18
CA ARG A 94 13.76 3.24 2.26
C ARG A 94 12.52 3.89 2.87
N LYS A 95 12.28 5.13 2.52
CA LYS A 95 11.12 5.93 2.89
C LYS A 95 10.62 6.73 1.68
N PRO A 96 9.34 7.08 1.64
CA PRO A 96 8.83 7.97 0.61
C PRO A 96 9.55 9.31 0.62
N SER A 97 10.02 9.76 -0.54
CA SER A 97 10.59 11.10 -0.69
C SER A 97 9.49 12.15 -0.81
N PRO A 98 9.78 13.44 -0.53
CA PRO A 98 8.82 14.53 -0.74
C PRO A 98 8.27 14.57 -2.17
N GLU A 99 9.08 14.22 -3.17
CA GLU A 99 8.63 14.15 -4.57
C GLU A 99 7.61 13.05 -4.81
N MET A 100 7.83 11.86 -4.23
CA MET A 100 6.90 10.74 -4.31
C MET A 100 5.55 11.06 -3.63
N LEU A 101 5.57 11.91 -2.62
CA LEU A 101 4.40 12.32 -1.84
C LEU A 101 3.73 13.59 -2.39
N LYS A 102 4.27 14.24 -3.41
CA LYS A 102 3.78 15.52 -3.93
C LYS A 102 2.28 15.51 -4.26
N ASN A 103 1.77 14.40 -4.78
CA ASN A 103 0.36 14.24 -5.15
C ASN A 103 -0.43 13.39 -4.14
N VAL A 104 0.11 13.15 -2.95
CA VAL A 104 -0.50 12.32 -1.91
C VAL A 104 -0.91 13.23 -0.75
N GLU A 105 -2.18 13.22 -0.39
CA GLU A 105 -2.71 13.94 0.78
C GLU A 105 -2.88 13.01 1.98
N VAL A 106 -3.11 11.72 1.71
CA VAL A 106 -3.30 10.69 2.73
C VAL A 106 -2.52 9.46 2.34
N LEU A 107 -1.70 8.96 3.24
CA LEU A 107 -0.98 7.71 3.06
C LEU A 107 -1.69 6.59 3.82
N PHE A 108 -2.19 5.62 3.06
CA PHE A 108 -2.89 4.45 3.57
C PHE A 108 -1.93 3.27 3.64
N VAL A 109 -1.72 2.72 4.81
CA VAL A 109 -0.77 1.64 5.04
C VAL A 109 -1.51 0.38 5.45
N VAL A 110 -1.34 -0.71 4.70
CA VAL A 110 -1.92 -2.02 5.02
C VAL A 110 -0.82 -3.06 5.02
N PHE A 111 -0.42 -3.45 6.21
CA PHE A 111 0.56 -4.50 6.43
C PHE A 111 -0.02 -5.63 7.27
N LEU A 112 0.40 -6.85 6.97
CA LEU A 112 0.29 -7.97 7.87
C LEU A 112 1.64 -8.14 8.57
N ASP A 113 1.69 -7.86 9.85
CA ASP A 113 2.85 -8.15 10.68
C ASP A 113 2.53 -9.33 11.60
N VAL A 114 3.38 -10.34 11.54
CA VAL A 114 3.23 -11.58 12.34
C VAL A 114 4.01 -11.52 13.65
N GLY A 115 4.55 -10.36 14.01
CA GLY A 115 5.28 -10.14 15.26
C GLY A 115 6.63 -10.84 15.33
N VAL A 116 7.22 -11.18 14.19
CA VAL A 116 8.54 -11.81 14.16
C VAL A 116 9.64 -10.77 13.89
N ARG A 117 10.78 -10.95 14.57
CA ARG A 117 11.91 -10.04 14.49
C ARG A 117 12.46 -9.84 13.08
N TYR A 118 12.28 -10.81 12.19
CA TYR A 118 12.77 -10.77 10.82
C TYR A 118 11.90 -9.94 9.87
N SER A 119 10.69 -9.57 10.30
CA SER A 119 9.79 -8.74 9.49
C SER A 119 10.28 -7.28 9.47
N SER A 120 10.51 -6.76 8.26
CA SER A 120 10.93 -5.37 8.05
C SER A 120 9.78 -4.40 7.80
N VAL A 121 8.53 -4.89 7.70
CA VAL A 121 7.37 -4.06 7.35
C VAL A 121 7.04 -2.99 8.40
N VAL A 122 7.31 -3.27 9.68
CA VAL A 122 7.16 -2.31 10.77
C VAL A 122 8.08 -1.11 10.58
N TRP A 123 9.30 -1.32 10.09
CA TRP A 123 10.22 -0.23 9.76
C TRP A 123 9.73 0.63 8.60
N ASN A 124 9.12 0.02 7.58
CA ASN A 124 8.51 0.79 6.50
C ASN A 124 7.37 1.66 7.02
N LEU A 125 6.52 1.15 7.91
CA LEU A 125 5.50 1.96 8.57
C LEU A 125 6.10 3.14 9.32
N PHE A 126 7.10 2.89 10.17
CA PHE A 126 7.78 3.93 10.93
C PHE A 126 8.42 5.00 10.04
N LEU A 127 9.04 4.60 8.94
CA LEU A 127 9.67 5.53 7.99
C LEU A 127 8.66 6.31 7.14
N CYS A 128 7.41 5.88 7.08
CA CYS A 128 6.32 6.59 6.40
C CYS A 128 5.63 7.63 7.29
N MET A 129 5.85 7.56 8.60
CA MET A 129 5.30 8.52 9.59
C MET A 129 6.15 9.78 9.66
#